data_8dc4001871566211f727e1e43012155a
#
_entry.id   8dc4001871566211f727e1e43012155a
#
_cell.length_a   1.000
_cell.length_b   1.000
_cell.length_c   1.000
_cell.angle_alpha   90.00
_cell.angle_beta   90.00
_cell.angle_gamma   90.00
#
_symmetry.space_group_name_H-M   'P 1'
#
loop_
_entity.id
_entity.type
_entity.pdbx_description
1 polymer ?
#
loop_
_entity_poly.entity_id
_entity_poly.type
_entity_poly.pdbx_seq_one_letter_code
_entity_poly.pdbx_strand_id
1 'polypeptide(L)'
;MRLTSKYSAQKKISILWFVASAIFITIFLLISVPRTETGSTETFEWLINYISPTLSLIASAFVYTANNRETLLKKNIDIFFVRMVIFSSIFYLGFLFIILLITPFSDRADISFIDHLKRYSLILGFIQTLLVILLGIFFVKEES
;
A
#
# COMPACT_ATOMS: atom_id res chain seq x y z
N MET A 1 24.73 -6.74 14.66
CA MET A 1 23.42 -6.24 14.26
C MET A 1 23.62 -4.96 13.45
N ARG A 2 23.14 -4.88 12.23
CA ARG A 2 23.26 -3.63 11.44
C ARG A 2 22.08 -2.73 11.77
N LEU A 3 22.38 -1.52 12.23
CA LEU A 3 21.38 -0.52 12.59
C LEU A 3 21.28 0.57 11.52
N THR A 4 20.09 1.11 11.34
CA THR A 4 19.83 2.28 10.49
C THR A 4 19.01 3.31 11.24
N SER A 5 19.10 4.58 10.87
CA SER A 5 18.27 5.62 11.47
C SER A 5 16.79 5.38 11.21
N LYS A 6 15.99 5.42 12.26
CA LYS A 6 14.52 5.25 12.19
C LYS A 6 13.89 6.26 11.24
N TYR A 7 14.33 7.52 11.29
CA TYR A 7 13.88 8.57 10.38
C TYR A 7 14.08 8.20 8.89
N SER A 8 15.29 7.74 8.54
CA SER A 8 15.60 7.36 7.14
C SER A 8 14.75 6.20 6.65
N ALA A 9 14.54 5.19 7.51
CA ALA A 9 13.72 4.03 7.18
C ALA A 9 12.24 4.42 6.99
N GLN A 10 11.67 5.22 7.89
CA GLN A 10 10.29 5.69 7.79
C GLN A 10 10.07 6.55 6.54
N LYS A 11 11.00 7.47 6.24
CA LYS A 11 10.94 8.29 5.04
C LYS A 11 10.94 7.44 3.76
N LYS A 12 11.79 6.41 3.67
CA LYS A 12 11.84 5.51 2.50
C LYS A 12 10.53 4.77 2.29
N ILE A 13 9.94 4.22 3.35
CA ILE A 13 8.68 3.49 3.28
C ILE A 13 7.54 4.43 2.88
N SER A 14 7.48 5.64 3.46
CA SER A 14 6.46 6.62 3.09
C SER A 14 6.55 7.02 1.62
N ILE A 15 7.75 7.32 1.11
CA ILE A 15 7.96 7.65 -0.31
C ILE A 15 7.52 6.48 -1.21
N LEU A 16 7.91 5.25 -0.87
CA LEU A 16 7.51 4.05 -1.63
C LEU A 16 5.99 3.99 -1.78
N TRP A 17 5.25 4.18 -0.68
CA TRP A 17 3.80 4.09 -0.69
C TRP A 17 3.13 5.24 -1.42
N PHE A 18 3.57 6.48 -1.23
CA PHE A 18 3.00 7.63 -1.95
C PHE A 18 3.21 7.51 -3.46
N VAL A 19 4.42 7.15 -3.89
CA VAL A 19 4.75 6.96 -5.31
C VAL A 19 3.96 5.80 -5.90
N ALA A 20 3.95 4.64 -5.25
CA ALA A 20 3.19 3.49 -5.71
C ALA A 20 1.70 3.79 -5.82
N SER A 21 1.11 4.44 -4.80
CA SER A 21 -0.32 4.78 -4.81
C SER A 21 -0.68 5.78 -5.91
N ALA A 22 0.18 6.76 -6.17
CA ALA A 22 -0.02 7.68 -7.29
C ALA A 22 -0.01 6.95 -8.64
N ILE A 23 0.92 6.00 -8.82
CA ILE A 23 0.99 5.16 -10.02
C ILE A 23 -0.27 4.30 -10.14
N PHE A 24 -0.72 3.65 -9.06
CA PHE A 24 -1.93 2.84 -9.07
C PHE A 24 -3.17 3.62 -9.44
N ILE A 25 -3.39 4.77 -8.82
CA ILE A 25 -4.52 5.64 -9.12
C ILE A 25 -4.47 6.05 -10.60
N THR A 26 -3.30 6.42 -11.12
CA THR A 26 -3.15 6.83 -12.53
C THR A 26 -3.47 5.68 -13.48
N ILE A 27 -2.88 4.50 -13.25
CA ILE A 27 -3.14 3.32 -14.10
C ILE A 27 -4.62 2.94 -14.04
N PHE A 28 -5.20 2.98 -12.85
CA PHE A 28 -6.60 2.64 -12.65
C PHE A 28 -7.54 3.61 -13.39
N LEU A 29 -7.28 4.92 -13.34
CA LEU A 29 -8.03 5.91 -14.12
C LEU A 29 -7.91 5.64 -15.63
N LEU A 30 -6.72 5.32 -16.13
CA LEU A 30 -6.51 4.99 -17.53
C LEU A 30 -7.27 3.74 -18.00
N ILE A 31 -7.42 2.75 -17.12
CA ILE A 31 -8.12 1.49 -17.42
C ILE A 31 -9.65 1.66 -17.29
N SER A 32 -10.11 2.41 -16.29
CA SER A 32 -11.53 2.51 -15.95
C SER A 32 -12.28 3.53 -16.79
N VAL A 33 -11.66 4.64 -17.19
CA VAL A 33 -12.33 5.71 -17.99
C VAL A 33 -12.91 5.22 -19.32
N PRO A 34 -12.24 4.36 -20.10
CA PRO A 34 -12.81 3.88 -21.38
C PRO A 34 -13.98 2.90 -21.26
N ARG A 35 -14.25 2.39 -20.06
CA ARG A 35 -15.23 1.30 -19.81
C ARG A 35 -16.49 1.78 -19.09
N THR A 36 -16.81 3.06 -19.23
CA THR A 36 -17.87 3.74 -18.49
C THR A 36 -19.26 3.39 -19.02
N GLU A 37 -19.87 2.29 -18.58
CA GLU A 37 -21.34 2.28 -18.66
C GLU A 37 -22.06 2.00 -17.33
N THR A 38 -21.51 1.31 -16.35
CA THR A 38 -22.22 1.11 -15.06
C THR A 38 -21.34 0.74 -13.85
N GLY A 39 -20.08 0.53 -14.04
CA GLY A 39 -19.19 -0.03 -13.00
C GLY A 39 -18.08 0.90 -12.47
N SER A 40 -18.01 2.13 -12.96
CA SER A 40 -16.85 3.00 -12.67
C SER A 40 -16.73 3.37 -11.19
N THR A 41 -17.85 3.65 -10.52
CA THR A 41 -17.88 4.05 -9.11
C THR A 41 -17.51 2.89 -8.19
N GLU A 42 -18.13 1.72 -8.37
CA GLU A 42 -17.84 0.52 -7.57
C GLU A 42 -16.39 0.04 -7.74
N THR A 43 -15.86 0.17 -8.96
CA THR A 43 -14.50 -0.21 -9.27
C THR A 43 -13.51 0.73 -8.58
N PHE A 44 -13.81 2.02 -8.54
CA PHE A 44 -12.99 3.01 -7.86
C PHE A 44 -13.05 2.86 -6.33
N GLU A 45 -14.24 2.60 -5.78
CA GLU A 45 -14.43 2.27 -4.37
C GLU A 45 -13.61 1.04 -3.96
N TRP A 46 -13.58 0.01 -4.82
CA TRP A 46 -12.76 -1.17 -4.57
C TRP A 46 -11.28 -0.79 -4.41
N LEU A 47 -10.71 -0.01 -5.33
CA LEU A 47 -9.31 0.41 -5.23
C LEU A 47 -9.03 1.23 -3.98
N ILE A 48 -9.90 2.21 -3.67
CA ILE A 48 -9.77 3.06 -2.50
C ILE A 48 -9.77 2.23 -1.23
N ASN A 49 -10.63 1.23 -1.11
CA ASN A 49 -10.73 0.37 0.07
C ASN A 49 -9.42 -0.39 0.36
N TYR A 50 -8.63 -0.71 -0.68
CA TYR A 50 -7.36 -1.42 -0.50
C TYR A 50 -6.13 -0.52 -0.39
N ILE A 51 -6.23 0.75 -0.74
CA ILE A 51 -5.10 1.69 -0.64
C ILE A 51 -5.27 2.64 0.55
N SER A 52 -6.47 3.13 0.79
CA SER A 52 -6.76 4.21 1.76
C SER A 52 -6.34 3.89 3.20
N PRO A 53 -6.61 2.70 3.79
CA PRO A 53 -6.22 2.43 5.18
C PRO A 53 -4.71 2.51 5.39
N THR A 54 -3.95 1.96 4.44
CA THR A 54 -2.50 1.96 4.51
C THR A 54 -1.92 3.36 4.26
N LEU A 55 -2.47 4.10 3.29
CA LEU A 55 -2.06 5.48 3.04
C LEU A 55 -2.36 6.40 4.21
N SER A 56 -3.52 6.26 4.85
CA SER A 56 -3.90 7.07 6.02
C SER A 56 -2.95 6.84 7.18
N LEU A 57 -2.59 5.59 7.45
CA LEU A 57 -1.61 5.25 8.48
C LEU A 57 -0.24 5.86 8.17
N ILE A 58 0.22 5.73 6.92
CA ILE A 58 1.53 6.23 6.50
C ILE A 58 1.55 7.77 6.49
N ALA A 59 0.47 8.42 6.04
CA ALA A 59 0.37 9.87 6.06
C ALA A 59 0.45 10.42 7.48
N SER A 60 -0.31 9.83 8.42
CA SER A 60 -0.28 10.19 9.84
C SER A 60 1.12 9.99 10.44
N ALA A 61 1.74 8.84 10.14
CA ALA A 61 3.09 8.54 10.60
C ALA A 61 4.14 9.47 9.98
N PHE A 62 3.96 9.87 8.71
CA PHE A 62 4.87 10.80 8.05
C PHE A 62 4.83 12.20 8.69
N VAL A 63 3.63 12.71 9.02
CA VAL A 63 3.47 13.96 9.74
C VAL A 63 4.15 13.89 11.11
N TYR A 64 3.94 12.81 11.86
CA TYR A 64 4.62 12.58 13.13
C TYR A 64 6.15 12.56 12.98
N THR A 65 6.64 11.87 11.96
CA THR A 65 8.07 11.75 11.64
C THR A 65 8.69 13.11 11.29
N ALA A 66 7.97 13.92 10.53
CA ALA A 66 8.43 15.26 10.16
C ALA A 66 8.57 16.18 11.39
N ASN A 67 7.57 16.13 12.27
CA ASN A 67 7.55 16.96 13.48
C ASN A 67 8.59 16.53 14.54
N ASN A 68 8.96 15.23 14.56
CA ASN A 68 9.89 14.67 15.55
C ASN A 68 11.25 14.27 14.94
N ARG A 69 11.65 14.93 13.86
CA ARG A 69 12.84 14.58 13.07
C ARG A 69 14.11 14.43 13.91
N GLU A 70 14.40 15.38 14.80
CA GLU A 70 15.64 15.38 15.59
C GLU A 70 15.72 14.19 16.55
N THR A 71 14.59 13.84 17.17
CA THR A 71 14.49 12.68 18.07
C THR A 71 14.65 11.37 17.32
N LEU A 72 14.01 11.26 16.14
CA LEU A 72 14.04 10.04 15.31
C LEU A 72 15.37 9.82 14.61
N LEU A 73 16.15 10.88 14.35
CA LEU A 73 17.51 10.75 13.81
C LEU A 73 18.47 10.07 14.81
N LYS A 74 18.24 10.24 16.11
CA LYS A 74 19.03 9.64 17.18
C LYS A 74 18.61 8.18 17.48
N LYS A 75 17.38 7.79 17.07
CA LYS A 75 16.87 6.44 17.28
C LYS A 75 17.30 5.51 16.14
N ASN A 76 17.82 4.36 16.52
CA ASN A 76 18.22 3.31 15.58
C ASN A 76 17.19 2.20 15.54
N ILE A 77 17.06 1.55 14.39
CA ILE A 77 16.17 0.41 14.17
C ILE A 77 16.96 -0.71 13.47
N ASP A 78 16.58 -1.96 13.76
CA ASP A 78 17.20 -3.11 13.12
C ASP A 78 16.89 -3.15 11.62
N ILE A 79 17.94 -3.24 10.81
CA ILE A 79 17.83 -3.35 9.35
C ILE A 79 17.01 -4.55 8.91
N PHE A 80 17.05 -5.67 9.64
CA PHE A 80 16.25 -6.84 9.32
C PHE A 80 14.76 -6.52 9.36
N PHE A 81 14.32 -5.82 10.41
CA PHE A 81 12.92 -5.41 10.55
C PHE A 81 12.50 -4.43 9.46
N VAL A 82 13.35 -3.45 9.13
CA VAL A 82 13.12 -2.51 8.00
C VAL A 82 12.96 -3.27 6.68
N ARG A 83 13.81 -4.26 6.42
CA ARG A 83 13.72 -5.08 5.20
C ARG A 83 12.44 -5.89 5.15
N MET A 84 12.00 -6.45 6.26
CA MET A 84 10.71 -7.18 6.34
C MET A 84 9.55 -6.26 5.97
N VAL A 85 9.50 -5.05 6.52
CA VAL A 85 8.45 -4.07 6.22
C VAL A 85 8.45 -3.67 4.75
N ILE A 86 9.64 -3.39 4.19
CA ILE A 86 9.78 -3.03 2.77
C ILE A 86 9.35 -4.21 1.88
N PHE A 87 9.81 -5.42 2.18
CA PHE A 87 9.46 -6.62 1.41
C PHE A 87 7.96 -6.88 1.43
N SER A 88 7.31 -6.82 2.60
CA SER A 88 5.87 -7.00 2.74
C SER A 88 5.09 -5.92 1.98
N SER A 89 5.57 -4.67 2.01
CA SER A 89 4.98 -3.56 1.25
C SER A 89 5.08 -3.79 -0.26
N ILE A 90 6.26 -4.17 -0.76
CA ILE A 90 6.47 -4.46 -2.18
C ILE A 90 5.65 -5.67 -2.61
N PHE A 91 5.57 -6.71 -1.78
CA PHE A 91 4.77 -7.90 -2.06
C PHE A 91 3.29 -7.55 -2.20
N TYR A 92 2.72 -6.78 -1.27
CA TYR A 92 1.32 -6.35 -1.33
C TYR A 92 1.04 -5.48 -2.55
N LEU A 93 1.88 -4.46 -2.78
CA LEU A 93 1.75 -3.56 -3.92
C LEU A 93 1.90 -4.32 -5.26
N GLY A 94 2.87 -5.24 -5.34
CA GLY A 94 3.06 -6.09 -6.51
C GLY A 94 1.87 -7.01 -6.76
N PHE A 95 1.30 -7.61 -5.71
CA PHE A 95 0.13 -8.46 -5.83
C PHE A 95 -1.09 -7.66 -6.32
N LEU A 96 -1.31 -6.47 -5.77
CA LEU A 96 -2.37 -5.56 -6.21
C LEU A 96 -2.16 -5.13 -7.68
N PHE A 97 -0.90 -4.85 -8.07
CA PHE A 97 -0.55 -4.52 -9.45
C PHE A 97 -0.85 -5.66 -10.42
N ILE A 98 -0.49 -6.89 -10.06
CA ILE A 98 -0.76 -8.08 -10.87
C ILE A 98 -2.27 -8.25 -11.09
N ILE A 99 -3.08 -8.10 -10.04
CA ILE A 99 -4.54 -8.18 -10.16
C ILE A 99 -5.07 -7.13 -11.14
N LEU A 100 -4.61 -5.87 -11.01
CA LEU A 100 -5.03 -4.79 -11.91
C LEU A 100 -4.63 -5.04 -13.37
N LEU A 101 -3.44 -5.62 -13.61
CA LEU A 101 -2.99 -5.92 -14.97
C LEU A 101 -3.70 -7.11 -15.59
N ILE A 102 -4.00 -8.16 -14.81
CA ILE A 102 -4.64 -9.38 -15.33
C ILE A 102 -6.12 -9.14 -15.63
N THR A 103 -6.80 -8.31 -14.84
CA THR A 103 -8.23 -8.08 -14.97
C THR A 103 -8.68 -7.66 -16.38
N PRO A 104 -8.00 -6.73 -17.10
CA PRO A 104 -8.37 -6.37 -18.46
C PRO A 104 -8.24 -7.51 -19.49
N PHE A 105 -7.31 -8.46 -19.25
CA PHE A 105 -7.06 -9.60 -20.15
C PHE A 105 -7.95 -10.80 -19.84
N SER A 106 -8.60 -10.81 -18.68
CA SER A 106 -9.51 -11.87 -18.26
C SER A 106 -10.95 -11.67 -18.77
N ASP A 107 -11.18 -10.67 -19.61
CA ASP A 107 -12.47 -10.31 -20.21
C ASP A 107 -12.97 -11.43 -21.14
N ARG A 108 -13.35 -12.56 -20.55
CA ARG A 108 -14.24 -13.53 -21.19
C ARG A 108 -15.65 -12.98 -21.02
N ALA A 109 -16.41 -13.00 -22.11
CA ALA A 109 -17.69 -12.31 -22.35
C ALA A 109 -18.78 -12.37 -21.26
N ASP A 110 -18.56 -13.09 -20.14
CA ASP A 110 -19.58 -13.36 -19.13
C ASP A 110 -19.27 -12.82 -17.72
N ILE A 111 -18.12 -12.19 -17.46
CA ILE A 111 -17.74 -11.75 -16.11
C ILE A 111 -17.41 -10.26 -16.13
N SER A 112 -18.16 -9.48 -15.35
CA SER A 112 -17.91 -8.06 -15.15
C SER A 112 -16.51 -7.81 -14.57
N PHE A 113 -15.87 -6.70 -14.98
CA PHE A 113 -14.57 -6.25 -14.46
C PHE A 113 -14.55 -6.19 -12.93
N ILE A 114 -15.61 -5.66 -12.31
CA ILE A 114 -15.73 -5.55 -10.86
C ILE A 114 -15.89 -6.93 -10.19
N ASP A 115 -16.59 -7.87 -10.79
CA ASP A 115 -16.75 -9.21 -10.23
C ASP A 115 -15.43 -9.96 -10.23
N HIS A 116 -14.60 -9.72 -11.23
CA HIS A 116 -13.25 -10.28 -11.27
C HIS A 116 -12.37 -9.71 -10.13
N LEU A 117 -12.41 -8.41 -9.89
CA LEU A 117 -11.71 -7.77 -8.77
C LEU A 117 -12.22 -8.28 -7.41
N LYS A 118 -13.55 -8.42 -7.24
CA LYS A 118 -14.18 -8.91 -6.01
C LYS A 118 -13.72 -10.33 -5.62
N ARG A 119 -13.35 -11.18 -6.56
CA ARG A 119 -12.83 -12.53 -6.28
C ARG A 119 -11.56 -12.52 -5.46
N TYR A 120 -10.71 -11.51 -5.61
CA TYR A 120 -9.45 -11.39 -4.88
C TYR A 120 -9.58 -10.61 -3.57
N SER A 121 -10.76 -10.08 -3.27
CA SER A 121 -10.99 -9.20 -2.13
C SER A 121 -10.67 -9.85 -0.79
N LEU A 122 -11.00 -11.13 -0.60
CA LEU A 122 -10.70 -11.86 0.64
C LEU A 122 -9.20 -11.98 0.90
N ILE A 123 -8.44 -12.38 -0.13
CA ILE A 123 -6.99 -12.56 -0.02
C ILE A 123 -6.31 -11.20 0.19
N LEU A 124 -6.72 -10.20 -0.57
CA LEU A 124 -6.20 -8.83 -0.43
C LEU A 124 -6.47 -8.26 0.97
N GLY A 125 -7.70 -8.42 1.49
CA GLY A 125 -8.07 -7.95 2.82
C GLY A 125 -7.24 -8.61 3.92
N PHE A 126 -6.99 -9.91 3.81
CA PHE A 126 -6.13 -10.63 4.75
C PHE A 126 -4.68 -10.12 4.73
N ILE A 127 -4.08 -10.03 3.54
CA ILE A 127 -2.69 -9.53 3.38
C ILE A 127 -2.59 -8.08 3.84
N GLN A 128 -3.57 -7.24 3.52
CA GLN A 128 -3.62 -5.84 3.94
C GLN A 128 -3.67 -5.72 5.46
N THR A 129 -4.45 -6.53 6.13
CA THR A 129 -4.56 -6.51 7.60
C THR A 129 -3.21 -6.81 8.24
N LEU A 130 -2.52 -7.85 7.77
CA LEU A 130 -1.17 -8.19 8.26
C LEU A 130 -0.18 -7.06 8.00
N LEU A 131 -0.24 -6.44 6.83
CA LEU A 131 0.64 -5.34 6.46
C LEU A 131 0.40 -4.09 7.33
N VAL A 132 -0.87 -3.73 7.57
CA VAL A 132 -1.24 -2.59 8.43
C VAL A 132 -0.74 -2.79 9.86
N ILE A 133 -0.85 -4.01 10.41
CA ILE A 133 -0.31 -4.35 11.73
C ILE A 133 1.21 -4.17 11.73
N LEU A 134 1.90 -4.71 10.73
CA LEU A 134 3.36 -4.63 10.61
C LEU A 134 3.84 -3.18 10.50
N LEU A 135 3.18 -2.38 9.68
CA LEU A 135 3.45 -0.94 9.53
C LEU A 135 3.14 -0.18 10.82
N GLY A 136 2.03 -0.51 11.49
CA GLY A 136 1.67 0.09 12.76
C GLY A 136 2.76 -0.11 13.81
N ILE A 137 3.24 -1.36 13.97
CA ILE A 137 4.36 -1.67 14.86
C ILE A 137 5.62 -0.88 14.46
N PHE A 138 5.93 -0.84 13.17
CA PHE A 138 7.10 -0.15 12.64
C PHE A 138 7.10 1.36 12.94
N PHE A 139 5.96 2.02 12.78
CA PHE A 139 5.86 3.44 13.00
C PHE A 139 5.72 3.82 14.48
N VAL A 140 4.98 3.01 15.26
CA VAL A 140 4.62 3.33 16.65
C VAL A 140 5.67 2.81 17.65
N LYS A 141 6.29 1.66 17.38
CA LYS A 141 7.23 1.05 18.33
C LYS A 141 8.36 2.02 18.67
N GLU A 142 8.36 2.50 19.90
CA GLU A 142 9.49 3.20 20.49
C GLU A 142 10.48 2.14 20.98
N GLU A 143 11.60 2.01 20.30
CA GLU A 143 12.74 1.31 20.88
C GLU A 143 13.43 2.28 21.84
N SER A 144 13.44 1.89 23.09
CA SER A 144 14.16 2.52 24.20
C SER A 144 15.69 2.42 24.01
#